data_523bee07f9dce41511e2ef8c70684d69
#
_entry.id   523bee07f9dce41511e2ef8c70684d69
#
_cell.length_a   1.000
_cell.length_b   1.000
_cell.length_c   1.000
_cell.angle_alpha   90.00
_cell.angle_beta   90.00
_cell.angle_gamma   90.00
#
_symmetry.space_group_name_H-M   'P 1'
#
loop_
_entity.id
_entity.type
_entity.pdbx_description
1 polymer ?
#
loop_
_entity_poly.entity_id
_entity_poly.type
_entity_poly.pdbx_seq_one_letter_code
_entity_poly.pdbx_strand_id
1 'polypeptide(L)' 'MSMYVVQVKPGTDLQVAVLLRKNGHLVRCPQRTMDIRKNGRWGSITEPVFPGYLFLEEEIDRKKYDSVVRADGVIGFL' A
#
# COMPACT_ATOMS: atom_id res chain seq x y z
N MET A 1 1.51 -19.76 4.46
CA MET A 1 1.01 -18.51 3.90
C MET A 1 2.17 -17.53 3.77
N SER A 2 2.39 -16.99 2.60
CA SER A 2 3.53 -16.11 2.36
C SER A 2 3.10 -14.65 2.42
N MET A 3 3.96 -13.82 2.95
CA MET A 3 3.75 -12.37 2.97
C MET A 3 4.97 -11.70 2.35
N TYR A 4 4.71 -10.79 1.43
CA TYR A 4 5.75 -10.03 0.74
C TYR A 4 5.54 -8.54 0.99
N VAL A 5 6.63 -7.80 1.06
CA VAL A 5 6.58 -6.35 1.23
C VAL A 5 6.94 -5.69 -0.09
N VAL A 6 6.09 -4.76 -0.51
CA VAL A 6 6.28 -4.00 -1.74
C VAL A 6 6.53 -2.55 -1.36
N GLN A 7 7.59 -1.99 -1.92
CA GLN A 7 7.93 -0.58 -1.73
C GLN A 7 7.28 0.25 -2.82
N VAL A 8 6.60 1.32 -2.44
CA VAL A 8 5.92 2.22 -3.37
C VAL A 8 6.37 3.66 -3.16
N LYS A 9 6.12 4.49 -4.15
CA LYS A 9 6.44 5.92 -4.03
C LYS A 9 5.65 6.54 -2.88
N PRO A 10 6.30 7.36 -2.02
CA PRO A 10 5.61 7.99 -0.91
C PRO A 10 4.39 8.79 -1.39
N GLY A 11 3.29 8.68 -0.64
CA GLY A 11 2.05 9.36 -0.97
C GLY A 11 1.16 8.65 -1.98
N THR A 12 1.59 7.52 -2.56
CA THR A 12 0.80 6.76 -3.53
C THR A 12 0.28 5.45 -2.97
N ASP A 13 0.47 5.20 -1.68
CA ASP A 13 0.16 3.92 -1.04
C ASP A 13 -1.25 3.42 -1.34
N LEU A 14 -2.26 4.27 -1.12
CA LEU A 14 -3.66 3.87 -1.32
C LEU A 14 -3.99 3.66 -2.78
N GLN A 15 -3.47 4.51 -3.66
CA GLN A 15 -3.69 4.41 -5.09
C GLN A 15 -3.12 3.11 -5.64
N VAL A 16 -1.90 2.78 -5.23
CA VAL A 16 -1.24 1.54 -5.66
C VAL A 16 -1.97 0.33 -5.08
N ALA A 17 -2.40 0.41 -3.82
CA ALA A 17 -3.16 -0.68 -3.20
C ALA A 17 -4.45 -0.97 -3.98
N VAL A 18 -5.19 0.07 -4.36
CA VAL A 18 -6.41 -0.08 -5.17
C VAL A 18 -6.09 -0.70 -6.52
N LEU A 19 -5.04 -0.22 -7.18
CA LEU A 19 -4.62 -0.74 -8.48
C LEU A 19 -4.27 -2.22 -8.40
N LEU A 20 -3.49 -2.62 -7.41
CA LEU A 20 -3.10 -4.02 -7.25
C LEU A 20 -4.29 -4.91 -6.92
N ARG A 21 -5.23 -4.42 -6.09
CA ARG A 21 -6.46 -5.17 -5.81
C ARG A 21 -7.30 -5.38 -7.06
N LYS A 22 -7.39 -4.38 -7.93
CA LYS A 22 -8.09 -4.50 -9.21
C LYS A 22 -7.45 -5.56 -10.10
N ASN A 23 -6.14 -5.75 -9.97
CA ASN A 23 -5.40 -6.77 -10.71
C ASN A 23 -5.43 -8.14 -10.05
N GLY A 24 -6.23 -8.32 -9.01
CA GLY A 24 -6.43 -9.60 -8.35
C GLY A 24 -5.46 -9.93 -7.23
N HIS A 25 -4.66 -8.97 -6.78
CA HIS A 25 -3.72 -9.21 -5.69
C HIS A 25 -4.37 -9.01 -4.32
N LEU A 26 -3.92 -9.80 -3.34
CA LEU A 26 -4.33 -9.67 -1.95
C LEU A 26 -3.40 -8.69 -1.25
N VAL A 27 -3.81 -7.43 -1.20
CA VAL A 27 -2.98 -6.34 -0.69
C VAL A 27 -3.52 -5.82 0.62
N ARG A 28 -2.63 -5.63 1.57
CA ARG A 28 -2.94 -4.92 2.81
C ARG A 28 -2.14 -3.63 2.88
N CYS A 29 -2.82 -2.57 3.25
CA CYS A 29 -2.22 -1.27 3.53
C CYS A 29 -2.75 -0.83 4.91
N PRO A 30 -2.10 -1.28 6.01
CA PRO A 30 -2.57 -0.91 7.34
C PRO A 30 -2.58 0.60 7.53
N GLN A 31 -3.67 1.10 8.08
CA GLN A 31 -3.86 2.52 8.28
C GLN A 31 -4.22 2.79 9.74
N ARG A 32 -3.93 4.01 10.17
CA ARG A 32 -4.36 4.50 11.48
C ARG A 32 -5.07 5.82 11.29
N THR A 33 -6.03 6.08 12.18
CA THR A 33 -6.71 7.35 12.24
C THR A 33 -6.23 8.10 13.46
N MET A 34 -5.85 9.36 13.26
CA MET A 34 -5.40 10.22 14.35
C MET A 34 -6.27 11.45 14.39
N ASP A 35 -6.55 11.91 15.62
CA ASP A 35 -7.19 13.20 15.80
C ASP A 35 -6.12 14.27 15.78
N ILE A 36 -6.37 15.30 14.98
CA ILE A 36 -5.47 16.44 14.88
C ILE A 36 -6.24 17.73 15.12
N ARG A 37 -5.53 18.73 15.62
CA ARG A 37 -6.08 20.06 15.78
C ARG A 37 -5.39 20.99 14.80
N LYS A 38 -6.19 21.63 13.95
CA LYS A 38 -5.68 22.55 12.94
C LYS A 38 -6.58 23.78 12.90
N ASN A 39 -5.97 24.97 12.98
CA ASN A 39 -6.68 26.26 12.99
C ASN A 39 -7.78 26.32 14.07
N GLY A 40 -7.50 25.76 15.25
CA GLY A 40 -8.44 25.74 16.37
C GLY A 40 -9.58 24.74 16.26
N ARG A 41 -9.58 23.91 15.22
CA ARG A 41 -10.60 22.89 15.01
C ARG A 41 -10.01 21.49 15.12
N TRP A 42 -10.78 20.58 15.70
CA TRP A 42 -10.43 19.17 15.73
C TRP A 42 -10.92 18.48 14.47
N GLY A 43 -10.09 17.62 13.93
CA GLY A 43 -10.43 16.77 12.79
C GLY A 43 -9.69 15.45 12.88
N SER A 44 -9.98 14.56 11.94
CA SER A 44 -9.32 13.26 11.88
C SER A 44 -8.58 13.13 10.57
N ILE A 45 -7.40 12.51 10.62
CA ILE A 45 -6.68 12.09 9.42
C ILE A 45 -6.44 10.59 9.48
N THR A 46 -6.51 9.95 8.32
CA THR A 46 -6.18 8.53 8.18
C THR A 46 -4.95 8.43 7.30
N GLU A 47 -3.94 7.73 7.79
CA GLU A 47 -2.69 7.59 7.07
C GLU A 47 -2.15 6.17 7.17
N PRO A 48 -1.31 5.72 6.22
CA PRO A 48 -0.67 4.42 6.33
C PRO A 48 0.21 4.33 7.58
N VAL A 49 0.16 3.19 8.26
CA VAL A 49 1.03 2.92 9.42
C VAL A 49 2.47 2.80 8.96
N PHE A 50 2.69 2.22 7.77
CA PHE A 50 4.02 2.07 7.18
C PHE A 50 4.05 2.80 5.83
N PRO A 51 4.28 4.14 5.82
CA PRO A 51 4.27 4.90 4.58
C PRO A 51 5.31 4.38 3.58
N GLY A 52 4.90 4.19 2.35
CA GLY A 52 5.77 3.69 1.28
C GLY A 52 5.85 2.18 1.18
N TYR A 53 5.07 1.45 1.98
CA TYR A 53 5.09 -0.02 1.98
C TYR A 53 3.68 -0.58 1.90
N LEU A 54 3.54 -1.63 1.08
CA LEU A 54 2.32 -2.43 1.01
C LEU A 54 2.67 -3.88 1.31
N PHE A 55 1.69 -4.63 1.76
CA PHE A 55 1.88 -6.03 2.15
C PHE A 55 1.02 -6.91 1.25
N LEU A 56 1.64 -7.89 0.60
CA LEU A 56 0.95 -8.87 -0.23
C LEU A 56 0.84 -10.17 0.55
N GLU A 57 -0.39 -10.62 0.80
CA GLU A 57 -0.65 -11.86 1.50
C GLU A 57 -1.05 -12.95 0.50
N GLU A 58 -0.12 -13.33 -0.36
CA GLU A 58 -0.37 -14.36 -1.37
C GLU A 58 0.95 -14.98 -1.80
N GLU A 59 0.85 -16.13 -2.48
CA GLU A 59 2.01 -16.73 -3.12
C GLU A 59 2.32 -15.96 -4.39
N ILE A 60 3.59 -15.61 -4.57
CA ILE A 60 4.05 -14.82 -5.71
C ILE A 60 4.82 -15.72 -6.67
N ASP A 61 4.24 -15.96 -7.83
CA ASP A 61 4.95 -16.59 -8.94
C ASP A 61 5.55 -15.50 -9.85
N ARG A 62 6.20 -15.91 -10.93
CA ARG A 62 6.85 -14.96 -11.83
C ARG A 62 5.85 -14.02 -12.49
N LYS A 63 4.67 -14.54 -12.86
CA LYS A 63 3.61 -13.76 -13.48
C LYS A 63 3.11 -12.67 -12.55
N LYS A 64 2.86 -13.04 -11.29
CA LYS A 64 2.41 -12.07 -10.28
C LYS A 64 3.50 -11.07 -9.96
N TYR A 65 4.74 -11.52 -9.86
CA TYR A 65 5.87 -10.62 -9.65
C TYR A 65 5.94 -9.55 -10.74
N ASP A 66 5.88 -9.96 -12.01
CA ASP A 66 5.93 -9.01 -13.12
C ASP A 66 4.74 -8.06 -13.10
N SER A 67 3.55 -8.54 -12.77
CA SER A 67 2.35 -7.71 -12.67
C SER A 67 2.50 -6.63 -11.59
N VAL A 68 3.06 -7.00 -10.44
CA VAL A 68 3.24 -6.06 -9.33
C VAL A 68 4.30 -5.01 -9.66
N VAL A 69 5.46 -5.43 -10.16
CA VAL A 69 6.56 -4.47 -10.41
C VAL A 69 6.26 -3.53 -11.58
N ARG A 70 5.36 -3.90 -12.47
CA ARG A 70 4.94 -3.04 -13.58
C ARG A 70 3.84 -2.07 -13.20
N ALA A 71 3.23 -2.24 -12.04
CA ALA A 71 2.18 -1.34 -11.59
C ALA A 71 2.74 0.06 -11.35
N ASP A 72 1.99 1.07 -11.76
CA ASP A 72 2.41 2.46 -11.58
C ASP A 72 2.50 2.80 -10.10
N GLY A 73 3.63 3.41 -9.72
CA GLY A 73 3.90 3.78 -8.33
C GLY A 73 4.69 2.74 -7.54
N VAL A 74 4.85 1.52 -8.06
CA VAL A 74 5.64 0.49 -7.40
C VAL A 74 7.12 0.71 -7.67
N ILE A 75 7.93 0.73 -6.59
CA ILE A 75 9.38 0.81 -6.70
C ILE A 75 9.96 -0.59 -6.86
N GLY A 76 9.45 -1.55 -6.08
CA GLY A 76 9.88 -2.93 -6.15
C GLY A 76 9.55 -3.71 -4.89
N PHE A 77 9.94 -4.96 -4.87
CA PHE A 77 9.86 -5.78 -3.66
C PHE A 77 11.02 -5.47 -2.73
N LEU A 78 10.73 -5.52 -1.45
CA LEU A 78 11.77 -5.36 -0.44
C LEU A 78 12.54 -6.65 -0.25
#